data_4036879a0d310e0235244996aabe8481
#
_entry.id   4036879a0d310e0235244996aabe8481
#
_cell.length_a   1.000
_cell.length_b   1.000
_cell.length_c   1.000
_cell.angle_alpha   90.00
_cell.angle_beta   90.00
_cell.angle_gamma   90.00
#
_symmetry.space_group_name_H-M   'P 1'
#
loop_
_entity.id
_entity.type
_entity.pdbx_description
1 polymer ?
#
loop_
_entity_poly.entity_id
_entity_poly.type
_entity_poly.pdbx_seq_one_letter_code
_entity_poly.pdbx_strand_id
1 'polypeptide(L)'
;PKPSSAASDVYKRQGMASPLQLKNLENSKSIDFDRLFLQLMIAHHDGAIEMVDMLKKQPGSRYDQLLSEFVSDLVNDQAIEIERMNGILINLSDDPRAGLMDGLFTAEEAISNMELVASLRKPVGFFDPKNPAMKKAKDPSNEEEVKSIEEASSEGRSPMLSFSNTDMAFRDNVMVADSYHGFNMYELAADGIPSLVSSVICPGGQGDVSIVENLLIMSVQDTRGRLDCGLQGAGSEPTPERFRGIRIFDISDLTMPIQVGAVQTCRGSHTHSVVSGPDANGKIVVYNSGTSSIRDEEELAGCYDSPGDDRTALFRIDVIEIPIDNPSAAKIVKSPAVFADEETGVLAGLWRGGDHGDQTQRTSRTDECHDTVSYTHLTLPTKA
;
A
#
# COMPACT_ATOMS: atom_id res chain seq x y z
N PRO A 1 -14.73 -56.32 8.67
CA PRO A 1 -13.86 -55.31 8.08
C PRO A 1 -14.14 -53.97 8.75
N LYS A 2 -13.14 -53.33 9.28
CA LYS A 2 -13.25 -51.95 9.79
C LYS A 2 -13.58 -51.06 8.59
N PRO A 3 -14.55 -50.11 8.69
CA PRO A 3 -14.73 -49.13 7.66
C PRO A 3 -13.42 -48.36 7.43
N SER A 4 -12.99 -48.26 6.18
CA SER A 4 -11.73 -47.63 5.85
C SER A 4 -11.79 -46.17 6.24
N SER A 5 -10.68 -45.63 6.73
CA SER A 5 -10.52 -44.21 7.07
C SER A 5 -10.85 -43.23 5.89
N ALA A 6 -10.86 -43.78 4.67
CA ALA A 6 -11.26 -43.03 3.46
C ALA A 6 -12.74 -42.58 3.46
N ALA A 7 -13.66 -43.33 4.11
CA ALA A 7 -15.07 -42.94 4.17
C ALA A 7 -15.33 -41.76 5.11
N SER A 8 -14.48 -41.53 6.13
CA SER A 8 -14.61 -40.39 7.04
C SER A 8 -14.03 -39.10 6.48
N ASP A 9 -13.11 -39.18 5.51
CA ASP A 9 -12.49 -38.02 4.87
C ASP A 9 -13.34 -37.47 3.71
N VAL A 10 -14.17 -38.30 3.07
CA VAL A 10 -15.09 -37.86 2.00
C VAL A 10 -16.13 -36.88 2.56
N TYR A 11 -16.63 -37.07 3.78
CA TYR A 11 -17.58 -36.15 4.41
C TYR A 11 -17.00 -34.79 4.77
N LYS A 12 -15.68 -34.64 4.88
CA LYS A 12 -15.02 -33.38 5.19
C LYS A 12 -14.71 -32.52 3.98
N ARG A 13 -14.82 -33.06 2.77
CA ARG A 13 -14.31 -32.41 1.54
C ARG A 13 -15.37 -31.81 0.62
N GLN A 14 -16.66 -31.87 0.95
CA GLN A 14 -17.73 -31.59 -0.01
C GLN A 14 -18.79 -30.59 0.46
N GLY A 15 -18.40 -29.60 1.28
CA GLY A 15 -19.38 -28.61 1.75
C GLY A 15 -20.47 -29.18 2.69
N MET A 16 -20.29 -30.41 3.17
CA MET A 16 -21.21 -31.04 4.12
C MET A 16 -21.02 -30.48 5.52
N ALA A 17 -22.11 -30.09 6.15
CA ALA A 17 -22.09 -29.65 7.53
C ALA A 17 -21.61 -30.76 8.47
N SER A 18 -20.69 -30.43 9.37
CA SER A 18 -20.22 -31.38 10.40
C SER A 18 -21.33 -31.69 11.43
N PRO A 19 -21.24 -32.83 12.15
CA PRO A 19 -22.20 -33.16 13.21
C PRO A 19 -22.33 -32.05 14.27
N LEU A 20 -21.26 -31.32 14.55
CA LEU A 20 -21.28 -30.20 15.48
C LEU A 20 -22.05 -28.99 14.91
N GLN A 21 -21.86 -28.68 13.63
CA GLN A 21 -22.59 -27.62 12.94
C GLN A 21 -24.09 -27.93 12.87
N LEU A 22 -24.47 -29.17 12.56
CA LEU A 22 -25.88 -29.61 12.57
C LEU A 22 -26.47 -29.51 13.97
N LYS A 23 -25.76 -29.91 15.00
CA LYS A 23 -26.21 -29.75 16.38
C LYS A 23 -26.36 -28.29 16.80
N ASN A 24 -25.45 -27.43 16.34
CA ASN A 24 -25.56 -25.97 16.57
C ASN A 24 -26.80 -25.40 15.85
N LEU A 25 -27.07 -25.84 14.64
CA LEU A 25 -28.25 -25.44 13.88
C LEU A 25 -29.55 -25.90 14.60
N GLU A 26 -29.58 -27.13 15.08
CA GLU A 26 -30.73 -27.69 15.82
C GLU A 26 -31.03 -26.92 17.11
N ASN A 27 -29.98 -26.39 17.76
CA ASN A 27 -30.08 -25.60 19.00
C ASN A 27 -30.32 -24.10 18.75
N SER A 28 -30.10 -23.59 17.56
CA SER A 28 -30.34 -22.20 17.20
C SER A 28 -31.82 -21.92 17.00
N LYS A 29 -32.23 -20.65 17.11
CA LYS A 29 -33.62 -20.22 16.96
C LYS A 29 -33.69 -18.86 16.29
N SER A 30 -34.86 -18.60 15.66
CA SER A 30 -35.16 -17.31 15.05
C SER A 30 -34.08 -16.92 14.04
N ILE A 31 -33.63 -15.66 14.04
CA ILE A 31 -32.66 -15.12 13.10
C ILE A 31 -31.32 -15.84 13.10
N ASP A 32 -30.88 -16.37 14.26
CA ASP A 32 -29.64 -17.12 14.38
C ASP A 32 -29.72 -18.47 13.69
N PHE A 33 -30.93 -19.10 13.69
CA PHE A 33 -31.16 -20.30 12.90
C PHE A 33 -31.10 -19.99 11.42
N ASP A 34 -31.77 -18.94 10.96
CA ASP A 34 -31.80 -18.55 9.55
C ASP A 34 -30.39 -18.20 9.04
N ARG A 35 -29.61 -17.44 9.82
CA ARG A 35 -28.22 -17.13 9.49
C ARG A 35 -27.35 -18.37 9.35
N LEU A 36 -27.39 -19.25 10.36
CA LEU A 36 -26.58 -20.47 10.35
C LEU A 36 -27.01 -21.44 9.26
N PHE A 37 -28.32 -21.56 9.03
CA PHE A 37 -28.88 -22.39 7.94
C PHE A 37 -28.35 -21.91 6.58
N LEU A 38 -28.44 -20.60 6.29
CA LEU A 38 -27.95 -20.04 5.03
C LEU A 38 -26.45 -20.21 4.85
N GLN A 39 -25.66 -19.99 5.90
CA GLN A 39 -24.21 -20.21 5.86
C GLN A 39 -23.85 -21.66 5.53
N LEU A 40 -24.56 -22.61 6.12
CA LEU A 40 -24.31 -24.04 5.86
C LEU A 40 -24.78 -24.45 4.46
N MET A 41 -25.89 -23.86 3.97
CA MET A 41 -26.39 -24.10 2.62
C MET A 41 -25.46 -23.50 1.55
N ILE A 42 -24.92 -22.30 1.76
CA ILE A 42 -23.91 -21.70 0.87
C ILE A 42 -22.69 -22.62 0.78
N ALA A 43 -22.15 -23.06 1.93
CA ALA A 43 -21.01 -23.98 1.94
C ALA A 43 -21.33 -25.32 1.23
N HIS A 44 -22.58 -25.80 1.32
CA HIS A 44 -23.01 -27.00 0.62
C HIS A 44 -23.06 -26.81 -0.91
N HIS A 45 -23.57 -25.67 -1.37
CA HIS A 45 -23.63 -25.32 -2.79
C HIS A 45 -22.24 -25.09 -3.38
N ASP A 46 -21.35 -24.41 -2.65
CA ASP A 46 -19.94 -24.25 -3.01
C ASP A 46 -19.25 -25.60 -3.17
N GLY A 47 -19.52 -26.55 -2.26
CA GLY A 47 -19.01 -27.91 -2.36
C GLY A 47 -19.48 -28.65 -3.61
N ALA A 48 -20.70 -28.39 -4.09
CA ALA A 48 -21.22 -28.98 -5.34
C ALA A 48 -20.50 -28.40 -6.56
N ILE A 49 -20.25 -27.08 -6.58
CA ILE A 49 -19.46 -26.41 -7.63
C ILE A 49 -18.03 -26.98 -7.65
N GLU A 50 -17.39 -27.12 -6.48
CA GLU A 50 -16.04 -27.69 -6.37
C GLU A 50 -15.99 -29.14 -6.91
N MET A 51 -17.00 -29.97 -6.63
CA MET A 51 -17.07 -31.32 -7.17
C MET A 51 -17.13 -31.33 -8.70
N VAL A 52 -17.90 -30.41 -9.31
CA VAL A 52 -17.96 -30.27 -10.77
C VAL A 52 -16.62 -29.82 -11.32
N ASP A 53 -15.94 -28.90 -10.65
CA ASP A 53 -14.62 -28.45 -11.07
C ASP A 53 -13.55 -29.55 -10.98
N MET A 54 -13.62 -30.40 -9.95
CA MET A 54 -12.78 -31.61 -9.88
C MET A 54 -13.12 -32.58 -11.02
N LEU A 55 -14.40 -32.79 -11.33
CA LEU A 55 -14.81 -33.61 -12.47
C LEU A 55 -14.25 -33.06 -13.78
N LYS A 56 -14.36 -31.74 -14.00
CA LYS A 56 -13.85 -31.07 -15.20
C LYS A 56 -12.33 -31.27 -15.42
N LYS A 57 -11.57 -31.42 -14.33
CA LYS A 57 -10.10 -31.66 -14.36
C LYS A 57 -9.73 -33.09 -14.72
N GLN A 58 -10.67 -34.05 -14.69
CA GLN A 58 -10.37 -35.45 -15.02
C GLN A 58 -10.28 -35.65 -16.56
N PRO A 59 -9.22 -36.24 -17.07
CA PRO A 59 -9.10 -36.53 -18.50
C PRO A 59 -10.29 -37.41 -18.99
N GLY A 60 -10.91 -37.00 -20.10
CA GLY A 60 -12.04 -37.74 -20.69
C GLY A 60 -13.37 -37.62 -19.93
N SER A 61 -13.45 -36.76 -18.90
CA SER A 61 -14.70 -36.46 -18.23
C SER A 61 -15.64 -35.66 -19.14
N ARG A 62 -16.96 -35.75 -18.88
CA ARG A 62 -18.02 -35.03 -19.62
C ARG A 62 -18.02 -35.28 -21.13
N TYR A 63 -17.58 -36.47 -21.56
CA TYR A 63 -17.63 -36.85 -22.97
C TYR A 63 -19.11 -37.01 -23.44
N ASP A 64 -19.98 -37.47 -22.55
CA ASP A 64 -21.43 -37.52 -22.81
C ASP A 64 -22.02 -36.12 -22.78
N GLN A 65 -22.80 -35.79 -23.83
CA GLN A 65 -23.38 -34.47 -24.02
C GLN A 65 -24.38 -34.11 -22.90
N LEU A 66 -25.25 -35.06 -22.52
CA LEU A 66 -26.25 -34.83 -21.47
C LEU A 66 -25.59 -34.60 -20.12
N LEU A 67 -24.52 -35.36 -19.82
CA LEU A 67 -23.74 -35.13 -18.60
C LEU A 67 -23.06 -33.75 -18.63
N SER A 68 -22.54 -33.34 -19.79
CA SER A 68 -21.88 -32.03 -19.94
C SER A 68 -22.85 -30.86 -19.73
N GLU A 69 -24.09 -30.98 -20.29
CA GLU A 69 -25.15 -30.00 -20.08
C GLU A 69 -25.59 -29.97 -18.60
N PHE A 70 -25.86 -31.15 -18.03
CA PHE A 70 -26.29 -31.27 -16.63
C PHE A 70 -25.32 -30.61 -15.64
N VAL A 71 -23.99 -30.87 -15.76
CA VAL A 71 -22.99 -30.25 -14.84
C VAL A 71 -22.83 -28.77 -15.08
N SER A 72 -23.11 -28.26 -16.27
CA SER A 72 -23.07 -26.83 -16.58
C SER A 72 -24.28 -26.12 -15.96
N ASP A 73 -25.43 -26.68 -16.09
CA ASP A 73 -26.70 -26.18 -15.49
C ASP A 73 -26.58 -26.19 -13.96
N LEU A 74 -26.04 -27.28 -13.39
CA LEU A 74 -25.85 -27.41 -11.95
C LEU A 74 -24.97 -26.27 -11.41
N VAL A 75 -23.83 -25.97 -12.07
CA VAL A 75 -22.96 -24.87 -11.62
C VAL A 75 -23.69 -23.53 -11.66
N ASN A 76 -24.44 -23.26 -12.72
CA ASN A 76 -25.17 -22.01 -12.87
C ASN A 76 -26.27 -21.87 -11.81
N ASP A 77 -27.04 -22.92 -11.59
CA ASP A 77 -28.12 -22.93 -10.59
C ASP A 77 -27.58 -22.75 -9.18
N GLN A 78 -26.51 -23.48 -8.81
CA GLN A 78 -25.88 -23.34 -7.50
C GLN A 78 -25.31 -21.94 -7.30
N ALA A 79 -24.68 -21.33 -8.32
CA ALA A 79 -24.14 -19.98 -8.23
C ALA A 79 -25.26 -18.93 -8.00
N ILE A 80 -26.39 -19.06 -8.72
CA ILE A 80 -27.56 -18.17 -8.54
C ILE A 80 -28.14 -18.32 -7.14
N GLU A 81 -28.25 -19.56 -6.63
CA GLU A 81 -28.76 -19.79 -5.28
C GLU A 81 -27.83 -19.24 -4.20
N ILE A 82 -26.51 -19.39 -4.36
CA ILE A 82 -25.51 -18.77 -3.46
C ILE A 82 -25.68 -17.25 -3.43
N GLU A 83 -25.84 -16.61 -4.59
CA GLU A 83 -26.04 -15.16 -4.67
C GLU A 83 -27.33 -14.74 -3.93
N ARG A 84 -28.42 -15.45 -4.13
CA ARG A 84 -29.68 -15.20 -3.41
C ARG A 84 -29.54 -15.38 -1.90
N MET A 85 -28.89 -16.46 -1.46
CA MET A 85 -28.64 -16.71 -0.02
C MET A 85 -27.77 -15.66 0.60
N ASN A 86 -26.72 -15.19 -0.09
CA ASN A 86 -25.89 -14.09 0.37
C ASN A 86 -26.69 -12.79 0.50
N GLY A 87 -27.58 -12.49 -0.46
CA GLY A 87 -28.47 -11.34 -0.37
C GLY A 87 -29.40 -11.40 0.85
N ILE A 88 -29.92 -12.59 1.20
CA ILE A 88 -30.72 -12.79 2.41
C ILE A 88 -29.86 -12.61 3.67
N LEU A 89 -28.65 -13.17 3.71
CA LEU A 89 -27.72 -13.03 4.84
C LEU A 89 -27.38 -11.57 5.13
N ILE A 90 -27.17 -10.77 4.09
CA ILE A 90 -26.95 -9.32 4.22
C ILE A 90 -28.12 -8.67 4.96
N ASN A 91 -29.36 -8.95 4.55
CA ASN A 91 -30.58 -8.41 5.17
C ASN A 91 -30.82 -8.92 6.60
N LEU A 92 -30.27 -10.08 6.95
CA LEU A 92 -30.35 -10.64 8.30
C LEU A 92 -29.19 -10.18 9.20
N SER A 93 -28.23 -9.45 8.68
CA SER A 93 -27.07 -8.98 9.44
C SER A 93 -27.44 -7.79 10.31
N ASP A 94 -27.02 -7.82 11.59
CA ASP A 94 -27.05 -6.65 12.47
C ASP A 94 -25.76 -5.80 12.32
N ASP A 95 -24.82 -6.23 11.49
CA ASP A 95 -23.60 -5.49 11.21
C ASP A 95 -23.95 -4.30 10.31
N PRO A 96 -23.74 -3.05 10.78
CA PRO A 96 -24.06 -1.88 9.97
C PRO A 96 -23.24 -1.76 8.68
N ARG A 97 -22.20 -2.58 8.52
CA ARG A 97 -21.39 -2.65 7.29
C ARG A 97 -21.95 -3.60 6.25
N ALA A 98 -22.90 -4.46 6.64
CA ALA A 98 -23.51 -5.41 5.71
C ALA A 98 -24.50 -4.70 4.78
N GLY A 99 -24.36 -4.95 3.48
CA GLY A 99 -25.26 -4.39 2.47
C GLY A 99 -24.97 -2.96 2.03
N LEU A 100 -23.86 -2.37 2.50
CA LEU A 100 -23.45 -1.07 2.00
C LEU A 100 -23.17 -1.13 0.49
N MET A 101 -23.67 -0.14 -0.23
CA MET A 101 -23.41 0.00 -1.66
C MET A 101 -22.00 0.55 -1.89
N ASP A 102 -21.34 0.03 -2.91
CA ASP A 102 -20.06 0.54 -3.38
C ASP A 102 -20.22 1.80 -4.24
N GLY A 103 -19.12 2.49 -4.50
CA GLY A 103 -19.08 3.65 -5.38
C GLY A 103 -17.89 4.56 -5.07
N LEU A 104 -17.24 5.06 -6.11
CA LEU A 104 -16.05 5.91 -5.94
C LEU A 104 -16.32 7.19 -5.12
N PHE A 105 -17.51 7.76 -5.25
CA PHE A 105 -17.93 8.98 -4.54
C PHE A 105 -19.31 8.84 -3.89
N THR A 106 -19.93 7.67 -3.99
CA THR A 106 -21.29 7.41 -3.55
C THR A 106 -21.39 6.16 -2.69
N ALA A 107 -20.23 5.61 -2.26
CA ALA A 107 -20.22 4.51 -1.33
C ALA A 107 -21.00 4.89 -0.06
N GLU A 108 -21.82 3.97 0.41
CA GLU A 108 -22.52 4.12 1.68
C GLU A 108 -21.57 3.91 2.86
N GLU A 109 -21.90 4.45 4.01
CA GLU A 109 -21.01 4.53 5.16
C GLU A 109 -21.64 3.85 6.40
N ALA A 110 -20.80 3.18 7.17
CA ALA A 110 -21.12 2.74 8.52
C ALA A 110 -20.21 3.46 9.52
N ILE A 111 -20.80 4.31 10.36
CA ILE A 111 -20.09 5.15 11.33
C ILE A 111 -20.58 4.83 12.74
N SER A 112 -19.63 4.71 13.68
CA SER A 112 -19.94 4.52 15.10
C SER A 112 -19.02 5.40 15.95
N ASN A 113 -19.60 6.20 16.84
CA ASN A 113 -18.91 7.14 17.73
C ASN A 113 -18.05 8.20 17.01
N MET A 114 -18.32 8.46 15.74
CA MET A 114 -17.68 9.49 14.92
C MET A 114 -18.75 10.14 14.05
N GLU A 115 -18.40 11.28 13.46
CA GLU A 115 -19.22 11.98 12.47
C GLU A 115 -18.34 12.34 11.28
N LEU A 116 -18.81 12.10 10.05
CA LEU A 116 -18.15 12.58 8.85
C LEU A 116 -18.43 14.08 8.68
N VAL A 117 -17.45 14.92 8.99
CA VAL A 117 -17.58 16.37 8.92
C VAL A 117 -17.54 16.86 7.48
N ALA A 118 -16.62 16.34 6.68
CA ALA A 118 -16.45 16.72 5.27
C ALA A 118 -15.79 15.61 4.48
N SER A 119 -16.10 15.57 3.17
CA SER A 119 -15.44 14.73 2.18
C SER A 119 -15.03 15.60 0.99
N LEU A 120 -13.72 15.78 0.81
CA LEU A 120 -13.16 16.63 -0.25
C LEU A 120 -12.53 15.75 -1.34
N ARG A 121 -12.84 16.09 -2.58
CA ARG A 121 -12.17 15.45 -3.73
C ARG A 121 -10.76 16.00 -3.89
N LYS A 122 -9.87 15.20 -4.43
CA LYS A 122 -8.56 15.70 -4.85
C LYS A 122 -8.69 16.86 -5.82
N PRO A 123 -7.83 17.89 -5.69
CA PRO A 123 -7.83 19.02 -6.62
C PRO A 123 -7.54 18.62 -8.06
N VAL A 124 -7.88 19.49 -8.98
CA VAL A 124 -7.56 19.34 -10.41
C VAL A 124 -6.04 19.18 -10.58
N GLY A 125 -5.63 18.20 -11.38
CA GLY A 125 -4.22 17.83 -11.57
C GLY A 125 -3.76 16.65 -10.72
N PHE A 126 -4.44 16.36 -9.60
CA PHE A 126 -4.15 15.20 -8.74
C PHE A 126 -5.01 13.98 -9.06
N PHE A 127 -6.14 14.17 -9.70
CA PHE A 127 -7.02 13.09 -10.09
C PHE A 127 -7.87 13.46 -11.30
N ASP A 128 -7.81 12.64 -12.35
CA ASP A 128 -8.71 12.68 -13.50
C ASP A 128 -9.43 11.33 -13.59
N PRO A 129 -10.76 11.26 -13.38
CA PRO A 129 -11.53 10.01 -13.46
C PRO A 129 -11.43 9.30 -14.82
N LYS A 130 -11.13 10.06 -15.90
CA LYS A 130 -10.95 9.53 -17.25
C LYS A 130 -9.53 9.06 -17.52
N ASN A 131 -8.56 9.54 -16.74
CA ASN A 131 -7.16 9.19 -16.84
C ASN A 131 -6.54 9.13 -15.43
N PRO A 132 -6.97 8.19 -14.58
CA PRO A 132 -6.56 8.13 -13.16
C PRO A 132 -5.05 7.95 -12.98
N ALA A 133 -4.36 7.38 -13.95
CA ALA A 133 -2.90 7.22 -13.93
C ALA A 133 -2.14 8.45 -14.44
N MET A 134 -2.82 9.55 -14.77
CA MET A 134 -2.22 10.80 -15.31
C MET A 134 -1.32 10.54 -16.54
N LYS A 135 -1.60 9.49 -17.31
CA LYS A 135 -0.84 9.16 -18.52
C LYS A 135 -1.14 10.16 -19.62
N LYS A 136 -0.13 10.51 -20.44
CA LYS A 136 -0.36 11.30 -21.65
C LYS A 136 -1.38 10.63 -22.54
N ALA A 137 -2.26 11.41 -23.16
CA ALA A 137 -3.16 10.90 -24.18
C ALA A 137 -2.33 10.25 -25.30
N LYS A 138 -2.72 9.02 -25.71
CA LYS A 138 -2.09 8.34 -26.84
C LYS A 138 -2.26 9.19 -28.10
N ASP A 139 -1.19 9.42 -28.82
CA ASP A 139 -1.30 9.91 -30.20
C ASP A 139 -1.69 8.71 -31.07
N PRO A 140 -2.93 8.67 -31.60
CA PRO A 140 -3.40 7.53 -32.38
C PRO A 140 -2.63 7.35 -33.73
N SER A 141 -1.80 8.32 -34.10
CA SER A 141 -0.98 8.27 -35.31
C SER A 141 0.40 7.64 -35.11
N ASN A 142 0.81 7.35 -33.86
CA ASN A 142 2.13 6.81 -33.53
C ASN A 142 2.03 5.41 -32.89
N GLU A 143 2.15 4.37 -33.73
CA GLU A 143 2.06 2.96 -33.27
C GLU A 143 3.21 2.52 -32.34
N GLU A 144 4.40 3.15 -32.42
CA GLU A 144 5.52 2.85 -31.53
C GLU A 144 5.29 3.43 -30.12
N GLU A 145 4.72 4.62 -30.04
CA GLU A 145 4.34 5.25 -28.77
C GLU A 145 3.21 4.48 -28.08
N VAL A 146 2.29 3.90 -28.86
CA VAL A 146 1.22 3.03 -28.36
C VAL A 146 1.78 1.75 -27.75
N LYS A 147 2.75 1.09 -28.41
CA LYS A 147 3.37 -0.13 -27.89
C LYS A 147 4.19 0.14 -26.61
N SER A 148 4.99 1.19 -26.58
CA SER A 148 5.79 1.54 -25.40
C SER A 148 4.93 1.91 -24.19
N ILE A 149 3.76 2.51 -24.39
CA ILE A 149 2.80 2.81 -23.31
C ILE A 149 2.08 1.53 -22.84
N GLU A 150 1.80 0.59 -23.71
CA GLU A 150 1.22 -0.70 -23.36
C GLU A 150 2.19 -1.59 -22.58
N GLU A 151 3.47 -1.62 -22.96
CA GLU A 151 4.53 -2.30 -22.22
C GLU A 151 4.78 -1.64 -20.85
N ALA A 152 4.86 -0.32 -20.79
CA ALA A 152 4.98 0.42 -19.52
C ALA A 152 3.74 0.28 -18.62
N SER A 153 2.57 -0.03 -19.18
CA SER A 153 1.34 -0.24 -18.38
C SER A 153 1.28 -1.62 -17.72
N SER A 154 2.05 -2.60 -18.21
CA SER A 154 2.12 -3.94 -17.61
C SER A 154 3.04 -4.00 -16.38
N GLU A 155 3.95 -3.04 -16.22
CA GLU A 155 4.88 -2.93 -15.09
C GLU A 155 4.43 -1.91 -14.02
N GLY A 156 3.32 -1.23 -14.22
CA GLY A 156 2.88 -0.12 -13.37
C GLY A 156 1.98 -0.52 -12.20
N ARG A 157 2.09 0.20 -11.09
CA ARG A 157 1.14 0.16 -9.96
C ARG A 157 -0.29 0.27 -10.45
N SER A 158 -1.23 -0.35 -9.72
CA SER A 158 -2.66 -0.17 -9.99
C SER A 158 -3.01 1.31 -10.14
N PRO A 159 -3.77 1.70 -11.18
CA PRO A 159 -4.24 3.08 -11.32
C PRO A 159 -4.98 3.61 -10.09
N MET A 160 -5.61 2.73 -9.32
CA MET A 160 -6.28 3.07 -8.06
C MET A 160 -5.31 3.61 -7.01
N LEU A 161 -4.08 3.10 -6.93
CA LEU A 161 -3.07 3.55 -5.96
C LEU A 161 -2.42 4.88 -6.37
N SER A 162 -2.37 5.20 -7.66
CA SER A 162 -1.66 6.38 -8.16
C SER A 162 -2.28 7.72 -7.72
N PHE A 163 -3.54 7.74 -7.27
CA PHE A 163 -4.19 8.94 -6.74
C PHE A 163 -4.53 8.86 -5.25
N SER A 164 -4.03 7.85 -4.54
CA SER A 164 -4.24 7.71 -3.09
C SER A 164 -3.45 8.79 -2.34
N ASN A 165 -4.03 9.27 -1.25
CA ASN A 165 -3.29 10.02 -0.25
C ASN A 165 -2.36 9.06 0.50
N THR A 166 -1.22 9.57 0.97
CA THR A 166 -0.20 8.76 1.64
C THR A 166 -0.12 9.11 3.12
N ASP A 167 0.09 10.37 3.44
CA ASP A 167 0.29 10.84 4.81
C ASP A 167 -0.28 12.25 5.00
N MET A 168 -0.35 12.70 6.24
CA MET A 168 -0.80 14.05 6.60
C MET A 168 0.07 14.63 7.72
N ALA A 169 0.47 15.89 7.54
CA ALA A 169 1.14 16.66 8.57
C ALA A 169 0.31 17.88 8.97
N PHE A 170 0.42 18.24 10.25
CA PHE A 170 -0.35 19.36 10.83
C PHE A 170 0.57 20.33 11.55
N ARG A 171 0.24 21.62 11.46
CA ARG A 171 0.82 22.69 12.25
C ARG A 171 -0.25 23.76 12.46
N ASP A 172 -0.63 23.98 13.71
CA ASP A 172 -1.73 24.87 14.07
C ASP A 172 -3.03 24.53 13.29
N ASN A 173 -3.51 25.44 12.48
CA ASN A 173 -4.66 25.25 11.59
C ASN A 173 -4.27 24.86 10.16
N VAL A 174 -3.00 24.56 9.91
CA VAL A 174 -2.52 24.12 8.59
C VAL A 174 -2.47 22.61 8.55
N MET A 175 -3.03 22.00 7.49
CA MET A 175 -2.92 20.59 7.15
C MET A 175 -2.25 20.45 5.80
N VAL A 176 -1.27 19.59 5.71
CA VAL A 176 -0.70 19.12 4.44
C VAL A 176 -1.17 17.69 4.22
N ALA A 177 -1.79 17.42 3.09
CA ALA A 177 -2.16 16.08 2.66
C ALA A 177 -1.26 15.67 1.48
N ASP A 178 -0.39 14.69 1.71
CA ASP A 178 0.46 14.12 0.69
C ASP A 178 -0.26 13.09 -0.17
N SER A 179 0.29 12.84 -1.35
CA SER A 179 -0.19 11.84 -2.29
C SER A 179 0.94 11.39 -3.22
N TYR A 180 0.71 10.31 -3.98
CA TYR A 180 1.67 9.82 -4.98
C TYR A 180 2.09 10.89 -6.01
N HIS A 181 1.30 11.97 -6.19
CA HIS A 181 1.53 13.01 -7.19
C HIS A 181 2.07 14.32 -6.63
N GLY A 182 2.29 14.40 -5.30
CA GLY A 182 2.68 15.61 -4.59
C GLY A 182 1.72 15.91 -3.45
N PHE A 183 1.64 17.14 -2.99
CA PHE A 183 0.88 17.48 -1.79
C PHE A 183 -0.07 18.66 -1.99
N ASN A 184 -1.07 18.70 -1.11
CA ASN A 184 -2.07 19.77 -1.05
C ASN A 184 -2.03 20.42 0.34
N MET A 185 -2.07 21.76 0.34
CA MET A 185 -2.12 22.58 1.55
C MET A 185 -3.55 23.00 1.85
N TYR A 186 -3.97 22.82 3.07
CA TYR A 186 -5.31 23.21 3.54
C TYR A 186 -5.20 24.06 4.81
N GLU A 187 -6.12 25.00 4.97
CA GLU A 187 -6.43 25.63 6.23
C GLU A 187 -7.67 24.97 6.86
N LEU A 188 -7.59 24.65 8.14
CA LEU A 188 -8.69 24.10 8.90
C LEU A 188 -9.47 25.25 9.55
N ALA A 189 -10.76 25.31 9.27
CA ALA A 189 -11.67 26.21 9.98
C ALA A 189 -11.91 25.77 11.43
N ALA A 190 -12.54 26.59 12.24
CA ALA A 190 -12.81 26.28 13.66
C ALA A 190 -13.73 25.05 13.84
N ASP A 191 -14.52 24.70 12.86
CA ASP A 191 -15.36 23.51 12.78
C ASP A 191 -14.63 22.27 12.23
N GLY A 192 -13.32 22.40 11.95
CA GLY A 192 -12.48 21.32 11.40
C GLY A 192 -12.60 21.11 9.89
N ILE A 193 -13.41 21.91 9.18
CA ILE A 193 -13.57 21.77 7.73
C ILE A 193 -12.33 22.31 7.01
N PRO A 194 -11.64 21.47 6.19
CA PRO A 194 -10.46 21.93 5.43
C PRO A 194 -10.85 22.79 4.22
N SER A 195 -10.11 23.86 4.00
CA SER A 195 -10.20 24.70 2.80
C SER A 195 -8.88 24.63 2.04
N LEU A 196 -8.93 24.26 0.76
CA LEU A 196 -7.73 24.19 -0.08
C LEU A 196 -7.10 25.56 -0.28
N VAL A 197 -5.81 25.68 0.06
CA VAL A 197 -5.00 26.88 -0.12
C VAL A 197 -4.16 26.79 -1.41
N SER A 198 -3.40 25.69 -1.54
CA SER A 198 -2.53 25.48 -2.71
C SER A 198 -2.30 24.00 -2.97
N SER A 199 -1.77 23.70 -4.15
CA SER A 199 -1.44 22.36 -4.62
C SER A 199 -0.07 22.35 -5.28
N VAL A 200 0.78 21.42 -4.89
CA VAL A 200 2.10 21.22 -5.50
C VAL A 200 2.13 19.88 -6.18
N ILE A 201 2.21 19.87 -7.51
CA ILE A 201 2.35 18.64 -8.29
C ILE A 201 3.84 18.31 -8.40
N CYS A 202 4.26 17.28 -7.69
CA CYS A 202 5.63 16.78 -7.66
C CYS A 202 5.64 15.29 -7.33
N PRO A 203 5.52 14.41 -8.34
CA PRO A 203 5.40 12.99 -8.10
C PRO A 203 6.56 12.43 -7.29
N GLY A 204 6.24 11.73 -6.19
CA GLY A 204 7.20 11.13 -5.26
C GLY A 204 6.92 9.68 -4.93
N GLY A 205 5.76 9.17 -5.29
CA GLY A 205 5.28 7.86 -4.88
C GLY A 205 4.68 7.87 -3.49
N GLN A 206 4.65 6.72 -2.86
CA GLN A 206 4.24 6.61 -1.47
C GLN A 206 5.34 7.18 -0.56
N GLY A 207 4.96 7.96 0.43
CA GLY A 207 5.89 8.56 1.37
C GLY A 207 5.18 9.35 2.45
N ASP A 208 5.98 9.94 3.33
CA ASP A 208 5.53 10.72 4.46
C ASP A 208 5.77 12.21 4.24
N VAL A 209 5.04 13.02 4.99
CA VAL A 209 5.27 14.45 5.13
C VAL A 209 5.40 14.85 6.59
N SER A 210 6.30 15.81 6.88
CA SER A 210 6.44 16.38 8.22
C SER A 210 6.62 17.89 8.13
N ILE A 211 6.03 18.63 9.08
CA ILE A 211 6.20 20.08 9.18
C ILE A 211 7.06 20.40 10.39
N VAL A 212 8.12 21.16 10.19
CA VAL A 212 8.98 21.71 11.26
C VAL A 212 9.14 23.21 11.01
N GLU A 213 8.61 24.02 11.88
CA GLU A 213 8.54 25.47 11.66
C GLU A 213 7.88 25.79 10.28
N ASN A 214 8.59 26.48 9.41
CA ASN A 214 8.13 26.80 8.06
C ASN A 214 8.67 25.83 6.99
N LEU A 215 9.24 24.71 7.37
CA LEU A 215 9.71 23.70 6.44
C LEU A 215 8.78 22.50 6.41
N LEU A 216 8.41 22.11 5.18
CA LEU A 216 7.77 20.84 4.89
C LEU A 216 8.83 19.88 4.35
N ILE A 217 8.96 18.73 4.98
CA ILE A 217 9.83 17.63 4.57
C ILE A 217 8.92 16.60 3.89
N MET A 218 9.25 16.21 2.66
CA MET A 218 8.48 15.25 1.86
C MET A 218 9.34 14.08 1.44
N SER A 219 8.91 12.87 1.71
CA SER A 219 9.50 11.62 1.24
C SER A 219 9.29 11.40 -0.25
N VAL A 220 10.31 10.84 -0.92
CA VAL A 220 10.24 10.44 -2.33
C VAL A 220 10.84 9.04 -2.50
N GLN A 221 9.97 8.07 -2.73
CA GLN A 221 10.34 6.67 -2.91
C GLN A 221 10.31 6.21 -4.36
N ASP A 222 9.46 6.81 -5.19
CA ASP A 222 9.19 6.34 -6.55
C ASP A 222 10.48 6.30 -7.38
N THR A 223 10.71 5.15 -8.01
CA THR A 223 11.86 4.95 -8.90
C THR A 223 11.82 5.84 -10.14
N ARG A 224 10.67 6.46 -10.43
CA ARG A 224 10.47 7.39 -11.52
C ARG A 224 10.50 8.87 -11.10
N GLY A 225 10.70 9.15 -9.80
CA GLY A 225 10.84 10.51 -9.30
C GLY A 225 11.94 11.28 -10.04
N ARG A 226 11.74 12.58 -10.28
CA ARG A 226 12.66 13.46 -11.02
C ARG A 226 13.04 14.67 -10.19
N LEU A 227 14.23 15.20 -10.42
CA LEU A 227 14.70 16.45 -9.79
C LEU A 227 13.78 17.63 -10.06
N ASP A 228 13.21 17.71 -11.27
CA ASP A 228 12.37 18.81 -11.77
C ASP A 228 10.86 18.58 -11.53
N CYS A 229 10.47 17.56 -10.75
CA CYS A 229 9.08 17.15 -10.55
C CYS A 229 8.32 16.82 -11.86
N GLY A 230 9.03 16.48 -12.93
CA GLY A 230 8.44 16.20 -14.24
C GLY A 230 7.51 15.00 -14.24
N LEU A 231 6.29 15.17 -14.79
CA LEU A 231 5.26 14.12 -14.84
C LEU A 231 5.61 12.93 -15.75
N GLN A 232 6.57 13.12 -16.68
CA GLN A 232 7.05 12.05 -17.54
C GLN A 232 7.79 10.95 -16.77
N GLY A 233 8.28 11.28 -15.56
CA GLY A 233 9.08 10.38 -14.74
C GLY A 233 10.50 10.14 -15.30
N ALA A 234 11.38 9.55 -14.49
CA ALA A 234 12.67 9.04 -14.92
C ALA A 234 12.50 7.70 -15.67
N GLY A 235 13.36 7.41 -16.64
CA GLY A 235 13.40 6.13 -17.35
C GLY A 235 13.88 4.98 -16.47
N SER A 236 14.00 3.77 -17.03
CA SER A 236 14.52 2.59 -16.34
C SER A 236 16.04 2.64 -16.14
N GLU A 237 16.76 3.23 -17.10
CA GLU A 237 18.22 3.32 -17.09
C GLU A 237 18.72 4.32 -16.06
N PRO A 238 19.94 4.15 -15.53
CA PRO A 238 20.58 5.14 -14.66
C PRO A 238 20.59 6.53 -15.31
N THR A 239 20.13 7.53 -14.56
CA THR A 239 20.02 8.89 -15.07
C THR A 239 20.23 9.91 -13.96
N PRO A 240 21.00 11.01 -14.21
CA PRO A 240 21.19 12.07 -13.24
C PRO A 240 19.90 12.87 -12.93
N GLU A 241 18.87 12.73 -13.76
CA GLU A 241 17.58 13.40 -13.54
C GLU A 241 16.71 12.71 -12.49
N ARG A 242 17.04 11.47 -12.13
CA ARG A 242 16.28 10.73 -11.13
C ARG A 242 16.48 11.32 -9.74
N PHE A 243 15.38 11.39 -9.01
CA PHE A 243 15.38 11.80 -7.62
C PHE A 243 14.70 10.77 -6.73
N ARG A 244 15.36 10.34 -5.68
CA ARG A 244 14.82 9.57 -4.57
C ARG A 244 15.46 10.03 -3.27
N GLY A 245 14.69 10.24 -2.22
CA GLY A 245 15.15 10.73 -0.93
C GLY A 245 14.13 11.68 -0.31
N ILE A 246 14.56 12.78 0.28
CA ILE A 246 13.66 13.78 0.85
C ILE A 246 13.76 15.11 0.11
N ARG A 247 12.62 15.78 -0.07
CA ARG A 247 12.52 17.17 -0.53
C ARG A 247 12.17 18.06 0.64
N ILE A 248 12.61 19.29 0.60
CA ILE A 248 12.36 20.29 1.63
C ILE A 248 11.74 21.51 0.95
N PHE A 249 10.56 21.88 1.39
CA PHE A 249 9.84 23.05 0.89
C PHE A 249 9.74 24.11 1.97
N ASP A 250 9.92 25.36 1.61
CA ASP A 250 9.51 26.50 2.43
C ASP A 250 8.02 26.73 2.24
N ILE A 251 7.28 26.67 3.32
CA ILE A 251 5.82 26.90 3.39
C ILE A 251 5.48 28.14 4.21
N SER A 252 6.37 29.11 4.28
CA SER A 252 6.09 30.42 4.91
C SER A 252 4.92 31.13 4.23
N ASP A 253 4.83 31.00 2.91
CA ASP A 253 3.67 31.37 2.12
C ASP A 253 2.93 30.11 1.68
N LEU A 254 1.80 29.81 2.35
CA LEU A 254 1.00 28.61 2.07
C LEU A 254 0.41 28.60 0.66
N THR A 255 0.30 29.78 0.02
CA THR A 255 -0.23 29.89 -1.35
C THR A 255 0.81 29.56 -2.41
N MET A 256 2.11 29.59 -2.05
CA MET A 256 3.23 29.37 -2.97
C MET A 256 4.40 28.61 -2.31
N PRO A 257 4.23 27.34 -1.96
CA PRO A 257 5.33 26.52 -1.44
C PRO A 257 6.51 26.46 -2.43
N ILE A 258 7.74 26.62 -1.94
CA ILE A 258 8.96 26.64 -2.76
C ILE A 258 9.91 25.57 -2.30
N GLN A 259 10.40 24.70 -3.18
CA GLN A 259 11.44 23.76 -2.84
C GLN A 259 12.76 24.48 -2.58
N VAL A 260 13.29 24.35 -1.34
CA VAL A 260 14.50 25.02 -0.86
C VAL A 260 15.64 24.08 -0.57
N GLY A 261 15.39 22.77 -0.57
CA GLY A 261 16.41 21.75 -0.34
C GLY A 261 15.98 20.37 -0.82
N ALA A 262 16.96 19.49 -0.94
CA ALA A 262 16.74 18.09 -1.27
C ALA A 262 17.96 17.25 -0.85
N VAL A 263 17.71 16.01 -0.41
CA VAL A 263 18.76 15.04 -0.08
C VAL A 263 18.44 13.74 -0.83
N GLN A 264 19.37 13.31 -1.67
CA GLN A 264 19.27 12.03 -2.37
C GLN A 264 19.77 10.89 -1.49
N THR A 265 19.09 9.74 -1.56
CA THR A 265 19.44 8.53 -0.81
C THR A 265 19.51 7.32 -1.73
N CYS A 266 20.17 6.27 -1.28
CA CYS A 266 20.38 5.07 -2.11
C CYS A 266 19.08 4.28 -2.39
N ARG A 267 18.11 4.35 -1.49
CA ARG A 267 16.86 3.58 -1.58
C ARG A 267 15.61 4.45 -1.56
N GLY A 268 15.77 5.75 -1.74
CA GLY A 268 14.66 6.70 -1.60
C GLY A 268 14.28 6.95 -0.13
N SER A 269 13.09 7.47 0.05
CA SER A 269 12.45 7.66 1.34
C SER A 269 11.03 7.13 1.26
N HIS A 270 10.76 6.01 1.93
CA HIS A 270 9.41 5.51 2.12
C HIS A 270 8.80 6.22 3.31
N THR A 271 9.53 6.22 4.42
CA THR A 271 9.18 6.91 5.64
C THR A 271 10.34 7.75 6.13
N HIS A 272 10.04 8.81 6.86
CA HIS A 272 11.02 9.55 7.62
C HIS A 272 10.46 9.95 8.98
N SER A 273 11.32 10.02 9.98
CA SER A 273 10.95 10.50 11.30
C SER A 273 11.75 11.73 11.67
N VAL A 274 11.09 12.81 12.05
CA VAL A 274 11.76 13.95 12.67
C VAL A 274 12.15 13.58 14.10
N VAL A 275 13.42 13.38 14.34
CA VAL A 275 13.97 12.89 15.62
C VAL A 275 14.18 14.03 16.59
N SER A 276 14.65 15.14 16.09
CA SER A 276 14.85 16.35 16.90
C SER A 276 14.88 17.60 16.04
N GLY A 277 14.60 18.73 16.65
CA GLY A 277 14.88 20.03 16.08
C GLY A 277 13.73 21.02 16.17
N PRO A 278 14.02 22.27 15.82
CA PRO A 278 15.39 22.79 15.66
C PRO A 278 16.12 22.82 17.00
N ASP A 279 17.39 22.42 17.01
CA ASP A 279 18.27 22.53 18.18
C ASP A 279 18.74 23.98 18.39
N ALA A 280 19.61 24.22 19.40
CA ALA A 280 20.18 25.54 19.69
C ALA A 280 20.98 26.15 18.51
N ASN A 281 21.36 25.35 17.51
CA ASN A 281 22.06 25.78 16.31
C ASN A 281 21.14 25.83 15.09
N GLY A 282 19.83 25.70 15.28
CA GLY A 282 18.86 25.69 14.20
C GLY A 282 18.90 24.42 13.31
N LYS A 283 19.34 23.28 13.85
CA LYS A 283 19.40 22.03 13.12
C LYS A 283 18.23 21.11 13.43
N ILE A 284 17.66 20.55 12.39
CA ILE A 284 16.66 19.47 12.44
C ILE A 284 17.39 18.17 12.12
N VAL A 285 17.09 17.09 12.84
CA VAL A 285 17.59 15.74 12.56
C VAL A 285 16.44 14.87 12.13
N VAL A 286 16.62 14.22 10.97
CA VAL A 286 15.66 13.32 10.36
C VAL A 286 16.30 11.95 10.17
N TYR A 287 15.60 10.90 10.56
CA TYR A 287 15.94 9.51 10.18
C TYR A 287 15.11 9.12 8.96
N ASN A 288 15.80 8.62 7.95
CA ASN A 288 15.20 8.24 6.68
C ASN A 288 15.32 6.74 6.44
N SER A 289 14.20 6.12 6.09
CA SER A 289 14.14 4.72 5.69
C SER A 289 13.63 4.62 4.24
N GLY A 290 14.38 3.90 3.41
CA GLY A 290 14.02 3.67 2.02
C GLY A 290 13.78 2.19 1.73
N THR A 291 12.71 1.89 1.00
CA THR A 291 12.30 0.51 0.63
C THR A 291 12.42 0.23 -0.86
N SER A 292 12.83 1.21 -1.67
CA SER A 292 13.08 1.01 -3.09
C SER A 292 14.33 0.16 -3.33
N SER A 293 14.45 -0.40 -4.54
CA SER A 293 15.70 -1.01 -4.99
C SER A 293 16.88 -0.07 -4.82
N ILE A 294 18.04 -0.60 -4.46
CA ILE A 294 19.26 0.18 -4.34
C ILE A 294 19.61 0.76 -5.71
N ARG A 295 19.95 2.05 -5.73
CA ARG A 295 20.35 2.77 -6.95
C ARG A 295 21.70 2.27 -7.44
N ASP A 296 21.90 2.34 -8.74
CA ASP A 296 23.18 2.08 -9.35
C ASP A 296 24.24 3.11 -8.89
N GLU A 297 25.48 2.68 -8.69
CA GLU A 297 26.58 3.58 -8.30
C GLU A 297 26.89 4.63 -9.38
N GLU A 298 26.61 4.31 -10.65
CA GLU A 298 26.71 5.29 -11.75
C GLU A 298 25.69 6.43 -11.62
N GLU A 299 24.52 6.15 -10.97
CA GLU A 299 23.48 7.14 -10.73
C GLU A 299 23.72 7.94 -9.45
N LEU A 300 24.13 7.27 -8.38
CA LEU A 300 24.45 7.88 -7.10
C LEU A 300 25.62 7.16 -6.45
N ALA A 301 26.78 7.82 -6.42
CA ALA A 301 27.99 7.27 -5.84
C ALA A 301 27.80 6.86 -4.36
N GLY A 302 28.33 5.71 -3.97
CA GLY A 302 28.25 5.18 -2.62
C GLY A 302 27.01 4.34 -2.33
N CYS A 303 26.25 3.94 -3.35
CA CYS A 303 25.13 3.02 -3.22
C CYS A 303 25.54 1.61 -3.63
N TYR A 304 25.64 0.71 -2.66
CA TYR A 304 26.08 -0.66 -2.87
C TYR A 304 25.05 -1.67 -2.38
N ASP A 305 24.86 -2.74 -3.14
CA ASP A 305 23.98 -3.88 -2.83
C ASP A 305 24.81 -5.13 -2.48
N SER A 306 25.78 -5.00 -1.59
CA SER A 306 26.63 -6.13 -1.23
C SER A 306 26.69 -6.34 0.26
N PRO A 307 26.19 -7.49 0.78
CA PRO A 307 26.42 -7.87 2.16
C PRO A 307 27.93 -8.02 2.42
N GLY A 308 28.45 -7.40 3.47
CA GLY A 308 29.87 -7.45 3.82
C GLY A 308 30.72 -6.31 3.24
N ASP A 309 30.15 -5.43 2.43
CA ASP A 309 30.73 -4.13 2.10
C ASP A 309 30.25 -3.11 3.15
N ASP A 310 31.17 -2.36 3.75
CA ASP A 310 30.86 -1.33 4.75
C ASP A 310 30.04 -0.15 4.20
N ARG A 311 29.98 -0.02 2.87
CA ARG A 311 29.18 0.98 2.14
C ARG A 311 27.78 0.46 1.78
N THR A 312 27.44 -0.76 2.17
CA THR A 312 26.15 -1.37 1.77
C THR A 312 24.96 -0.53 2.19
N ALA A 313 23.97 -0.41 1.29
CA ALA A 313 22.71 0.25 1.58
C ALA A 313 21.64 -0.72 2.17
N LEU A 314 22.04 -1.95 2.49
CA LEU A 314 21.19 -2.94 3.14
C LEU A 314 21.01 -2.59 4.62
N PHE A 315 19.78 -2.66 5.13
CA PHE A 315 19.40 -2.36 6.51
C PHE A 315 20.00 -1.04 7.04
N ARG A 316 20.04 -0.02 6.19
CA ARG A 316 20.60 1.28 6.51
C ARG A 316 19.51 2.29 6.84
N ILE A 317 19.76 3.10 7.85
CA ILE A 317 18.99 4.31 8.15
C ILE A 317 19.89 5.51 7.86
N ASP A 318 19.43 6.42 7.00
CA ASP A 318 20.17 7.65 6.73
C ASP A 318 19.79 8.72 7.77
N VAL A 319 20.80 9.21 8.49
CA VAL A 319 20.65 10.33 9.44
C VAL A 319 20.92 11.61 8.68
N ILE A 320 19.89 12.43 8.53
CA ILE A 320 19.93 13.66 7.75
C ILE A 320 19.87 14.86 8.70
N GLU A 321 20.81 15.79 8.55
CA GLU A 321 20.76 17.10 9.20
C GLU A 321 20.25 18.15 8.22
N ILE A 322 19.28 18.94 8.66
CA ILE A 322 18.68 20.05 7.90
C ILE A 322 18.88 21.34 8.69
N PRO A 323 19.75 22.26 8.25
CA PRO A 323 19.83 23.60 8.84
C PRO A 323 18.62 24.44 8.46
N ILE A 324 17.88 24.96 9.44
CA ILE A 324 16.65 25.71 9.20
C ILE A 324 16.86 27.00 8.42
N ASP A 325 17.98 27.67 8.69
CA ASP A 325 18.35 28.93 8.01
C ASP A 325 18.91 28.74 6.59
N ASN A 326 19.32 27.49 6.27
CA ASN A 326 19.86 27.14 4.96
C ASN A 326 19.52 25.69 4.59
N PRO A 327 18.25 25.38 4.30
CA PRO A 327 17.81 24.02 3.99
C PRO A 327 18.49 23.39 2.77
N SER A 328 19.04 24.20 1.88
CA SER A 328 19.83 23.71 0.73
C SER A 328 21.13 23.02 1.12
N ALA A 329 21.64 23.25 2.35
CA ALA A 329 22.79 22.58 2.93
C ALA A 329 22.44 21.26 3.65
N ALA A 330 21.20 20.79 3.55
CA ALA A 330 20.78 19.51 4.10
C ALA A 330 21.63 18.36 3.55
N LYS A 331 22.01 17.42 4.41
CA LYS A 331 22.90 16.31 4.02
C LYS A 331 22.75 15.11 4.94
N ILE A 332 23.11 13.95 4.43
CA ILE A 332 23.34 12.75 5.22
C ILE A 332 24.63 12.94 6.02
N VAL A 333 24.58 12.77 7.33
CA VAL A 333 25.74 12.85 8.22
C VAL A 333 26.22 11.49 8.70
N LYS A 334 25.32 10.50 8.73
CA LYS A 334 25.62 9.10 9.07
C LYS A 334 24.61 8.20 8.35
N SER A 335 25.01 6.96 8.11
CA SER A 335 24.16 5.93 7.54
C SER A 335 24.42 4.58 8.24
N PRO A 336 24.09 4.45 9.54
CA PRO A 336 24.34 3.20 10.26
C PRO A 336 23.51 2.06 9.67
N ALA A 337 24.13 0.89 9.54
CA ALA A 337 23.46 -0.37 9.33
C ALA A 337 22.87 -0.84 10.68
N VAL A 338 21.55 -1.00 10.77
CA VAL A 338 20.87 -1.27 12.06
C VAL A 338 20.83 -2.72 12.36
N PHE A 339 21.02 -3.68 11.73
CA PHE A 339 21.10 -5.11 12.09
C PHE A 339 22.51 -5.67 11.83
N ALA A 340 23.51 -4.82 11.94
CA ALA A 340 24.90 -5.21 11.83
C ALA A 340 25.49 -5.51 13.21
N ASP A 341 26.37 -6.50 13.27
CA ASP A 341 27.22 -6.74 14.43
C ASP A 341 28.24 -5.59 14.58
N GLU A 342 28.33 -5.04 15.76
CA GLU A 342 29.15 -3.83 16.01
C GLU A 342 30.65 -4.05 15.79
N GLU A 343 31.15 -5.29 15.98
CA GLU A 343 32.56 -5.61 15.86
C GLU A 343 32.96 -6.02 14.44
N THR A 344 32.11 -6.79 13.78
CA THR A 344 32.41 -7.39 12.48
C THR A 344 31.75 -6.71 11.30
N GLY A 345 30.73 -5.88 11.53
CA GLY A 345 29.91 -5.26 10.48
C GLY A 345 29.00 -6.26 9.73
N VAL A 346 28.95 -7.50 10.17
CA VAL A 346 28.14 -8.54 9.51
C VAL A 346 26.66 -8.28 9.75
N LEU A 347 25.91 -8.16 8.66
CA LEU A 347 24.44 -8.01 8.71
C LEU A 347 23.78 -9.33 9.09
N ALA A 348 22.95 -9.29 10.13
CA ALA A 348 22.21 -10.45 10.62
C ALA A 348 20.84 -10.57 9.91
N GLY A 349 20.41 -11.81 9.73
CA GLY A 349 19.01 -12.10 9.38
C GLY A 349 18.57 -11.76 7.96
N LEU A 350 19.50 -11.57 7.02
CA LEU A 350 19.17 -11.36 5.61
C LEU A 350 18.45 -12.58 5.02
N TRP A 351 17.16 -12.48 4.86
CA TRP A 351 16.37 -13.46 4.14
C TRP A 351 16.47 -13.22 2.64
N ARG A 352 16.87 -14.23 1.88
CA ARG A 352 17.06 -14.09 0.42
C ARG A 352 15.76 -14.00 -0.37
N GLY A 353 14.64 -14.24 0.26
CA GLY A 353 13.38 -14.39 -0.41
C GLY A 353 13.28 -15.72 -1.18
N GLY A 354 12.26 -15.90 -1.96
CA GLY A 354 12.10 -17.03 -2.85
C GLY A 354 10.67 -17.57 -2.90
N ASP A 355 10.58 -18.70 -3.59
CA ASP A 355 9.39 -19.52 -3.70
C ASP A 355 9.42 -20.57 -2.60
N HIS A 356 8.35 -20.67 -1.83
CA HIS A 356 8.24 -21.61 -0.69
C HIS A 356 7.48 -22.88 -1.05
N GLY A 357 7.14 -23.09 -2.31
CA GLY A 357 6.41 -24.23 -2.85
C GLY A 357 5.00 -23.90 -3.29
N ASP A 358 4.29 -24.93 -3.75
CA ASP A 358 2.92 -24.79 -4.27
C ASP A 358 1.96 -24.17 -3.25
N GLN A 359 1.18 -23.22 -3.67
CA GLN A 359 0.17 -22.49 -2.87
C GLN A 359 0.75 -21.62 -1.72
N THR A 360 2.04 -21.32 -1.73
CA THR A 360 2.66 -20.38 -0.81
C THR A 360 2.96 -19.06 -1.50
N GLN A 361 3.16 -18.00 -0.69
CA GLN A 361 3.57 -16.71 -1.23
C GLN A 361 5.05 -16.73 -1.61
N ARG A 362 5.36 -16.13 -2.75
CA ARG A 362 6.72 -15.75 -3.07
C ARG A 362 7.10 -14.52 -2.24
N THR A 363 8.22 -14.60 -1.53
CA THR A 363 8.68 -13.49 -0.69
C THR A 363 9.86 -12.75 -1.30
N SER A 364 9.94 -11.46 -1.03
CA SER A 364 11.09 -10.63 -1.37
C SER A 364 12.24 -10.86 -0.39
N ARG A 365 13.42 -10.40 -0.75
CA ARG A 365 14.59 -10.35 0.14
C ARG A 365 14.28 -9.43 1.34
N THR A 366 14.66 -9.83 2.54
CA THR A 366 14.57 -8.99 3.74
C THR A 366 15.89 -8.24 3.92
N ASP A 367 15.93 -6.98 3.55
CA ASP A 367 17.17 -6.19 3.52
C ASP A 367 16.94 -4.68 3.70
N GLU A 368 15.74 -4.29 4.13
CA GLU A 368 15.34 -2.89 4.26
C GLU A 368 14.71 -2.61 5.63
N CYS A 369 14.81 -1.35 6.06
CA CYS A 369 14.06 -0.82 7.18
C CYS A 369 12.85 -0.10 6.62
N HIS A 370 11.65 -0.63 6.87
CA HIS A 370 10.42 -0.07 6.32
C HIS A 370 10.06 1.25 7.01
N ASP A 371 10.23 1.29 8.33
CA ASP A 371 9.83 2.43 9.14
C ASP A 371 10.77 2.64 10.32
N THR A 372 10.82 3.88 10.82
CA THR A 372 11.55 4.27 12.02
C THR A 372 10.64 5.04 12.95
N VAL A 373 10.58 4.64 14.21
CA VAL A 373 9.85 5.37 15.26
C VAL A 373 10.84 5.97 16.24
N SER A 374 10.77 7.28 16.44
CA SER A 374 11.55 8.00 17.44
C SER A 374 10.69 8.34 18.65
N TYR A 375 11.09 7.83 19.82
CA TYR A 375 10.45 8.14 21.10
C TYR A 375 11.15 9.36 21.74
N THR A 376 10.86 10.55 21.25
CA THR A 376 11.49 11.79 21.72
C THR A 376 11.14 12.17 23.15
N HIS A 377 10.07 11.57 23.72
CA HIS A 377 9.57 11.87 25.07
C HIS A 377 9.74 10.72 26.08
N LEU A 378 10.27 9.59 25.67
CA LEU A 378 10.51 8.44 26.54
C LEU A 378 12.02 8.30 26.81
N THR A 379 12.47 8.64 28.00
CA THR A 379 13.75 8.16 28.51
C THR A 379 13.60 6.68 28.82
N LEU A 380 14.24 5.82 28.02
CA LEU A 380 14.40 4.41 28.39
C LEU A 380 15.09 4.36 29.76
N PRO A 381 14.62 3.54 30.73
CA PRO A 381 15.31 3.36 31.97
C PRO A 381 16.71 2.84 31.68
N THR A 382 17.71 3.68 31.87
CA THR A 382 19.11 3.25 31.86
C THR A 382 19.26 2.23 32.98
N LYS A 383 19.60 0.99 32.63
CA LYS A 383 20.05 0.04 33.64
C LYS A 383 21.20 0.66 34.41
N ALA A 384 21.01 0.90 35.70
CA ALA A 384 22.08 1.23 36.62
C ALA A 384 22.98 0.01 36.83
#